data_67e523ce82764e4d3500e18936e11241
#
_entry.id   67e523ce82764e4d3500e18936e11241
#
_cell.length_a   1.000
_cell.length_b   1.000
_cell.length_c   1.000
_cell.angle_alpha   90.00
_cell.angle_beta   90.00
_cell.angle_gamma   90.00
#
_symmetry.space_group_name_H-M   'P 1'
#
loop_
_entity.id
_entity.type
_entity.pdbx_description
1 polymer ?
#
loop_
_entity_poly.entity_id
_entity_poly.type
_entity_poly.pdbx_seq_one_letter_code
_entity_poly.pdbx_strand_id
1 'polypeptide(L)'
;MKVLLVNGSPNKEGCTYTALSEVALALEQDGIGTEIFHIGQKPVRGCIACAKCRELKKCALDDDICNELAAKIAESDGLVIGSPVYYSGPNGALCALLDRAFFSSSKNFRYKPAAAIVSCRRGGASAAFDRLNKYFTITQMPVVSSQYWNAVHGNTPDEVRRDLEGLQIMRTLGRNMAWLLKNLNTAPPEQEKERMWTSFCDGK
;
A
#
# COMPACT_ATOMS: atom_id res chain seq x y z
N MET A 1 -12.26 -13.37 3.85
CA MET A 1 -11.57 -12.18 3.29
C MET A 1 -10.24 -12.01 4.00
N LYS A 2 -9.23 -11.52 3.26
CA LYS A 2 -7.86 -11.35 3.76
C LYS A 2 -7.29 -10.00 3.30
N VAL A 3 -6.65 -9.27 4.20
CA VAL A 3 -5.93 -8.04 3.90
C VAL A 3 -4.43 -8.28 4.01
N LEU A 4 -3.68 -7.88 2.97
CA LEU A 4 -2.24 -7.83 3.01
C LEU A 4 -1.77 -6.50 3.58
N LEU A 5 -0.92 -6.54 4.61
CA LEU A 5 -0.27 -5.37 5.18
C LEU A 5 1.21 -5.39 4.83
N VAL A 6 1.69 -4.43 4.05
CA VAL A 6 3.09 -4.37 3.61
C VAL A 6 3.89 -3.50 4.57
N ASN A 7 4.82 -4.10 5.28
CA ASN A 7 5.78 -3.38 6.12
C ASN A 7 6.98 -2.93 5.26
N GLY A 8 6.94 -1.68 4.81
CA GLY A 8 7.96 -1.02 4.02
C GLY A 8 9.16 -0.48 4.82
N SER A 9 9.26 -0.83 6.09
CA SER A 9 10.43 -0.50 6.92
C SER A 9 11.52 -1.55 6.76
N PRO A 10 12.81 -1.18 6.78
CA PRO A 10 13.90 -2.16 6.92
C PRO A 10 13.90 -2.83 8.29
N ASN A 11 13.26 -2.23 9.28
CA ASN A 11 13.12 -2.76 10.64
C ASN A 11 11.86 -3.62 10.74
N LYS A 12 12.03 -4.93 10.94
CA LYS A 12 10.94 -5.90 10.97
C LYS A 12 9.87 -5.55 11.99
N GLU A 13 10.26 -5.15 13.19
CA GLU A 13 9.39 -4.84 14.33
C GLU A 13 9.54 -3.38 14.79
N GLY A 14 9.73 -2.45 13.84
CA GLY A 14 9.88 -1.01 14.10
C GLY A 14 8.54 -0.28 14.21
N CYS A 15 8.60 1.06 14.17
CA CYS A 15 7.43 1.95 14.29
C CYS A 15 6.34 1.64 13.24
N THR A 16 6.74 1.38 11.99
CA THR A 16 5.80 1.03 10.92
C THR A 16 5.07 -0.29 11.21
N TYR A 17 5.80 -1.29 11.70
CA TYR A 17 5.21 -2.57 12.10
C TYR A 17 4.20 -2.38 13.25
N THR A 18 4.54 -1.57 14.27
CA THR A 18 3.64 -1.27 15.39
C THR A 18 2.33 -0.67 14.90
N ALA A 19 2.39 0.28 13.96
CA ALA A 19 1.19 0.87 13.35
C ALA A 19 0.39 -0.15 12.54
N LEU A 20 1.05 -0.97 11.71
CA LEU A 20 0.40 -2.02 10.91
C LEU A 20 -0.27 -3.08 11.79
N SER A 21 0.37 -3.45 12.91
CA SER A 21 -0.19 -4.42 13.87
C SER A 21 -1.48 -3.92 14.50
N GLU A 22 -1.60 -2.63 14.75
CA GLU A 22 -2.83 -2.03 15.29
C GLU A 22 -3.97 -2.05 14.25
N VAL A 23 -3.65 -1.83 12.97
CA VAL A 23 -4.61 -2.00 11.86
C VAL A 23 -5.02 -3.46 11.73
N ALA A 24 -4.06 -4.39 11.78
CA ALA A 24 -4.30 -5.83 11.70
C ALA A 24 -5.24 -6.30 12.81
N LEU A 25 -4.95 -5.91 14.05
CA LEU A 25 -5.79 -6.24 15.20
C LEU A 25 -7.24 -5.78 15.02
N ALA A 26 -7.45 -4.56 14.53
CA ALA A 26 -8.80 -4.04 14.28
C ALA A 26 -9.52 -4.82 13.15
N LEU A 27 -8.81 -5.21 12.09
CA LEU A 27 -9.35 -6.05 11.02
C LEU A 27 -9.75 -7.44 11.54
N GLU A 28 -8.90 -8.07 12.35
CA GLU A 28 -9.12 -9.40 12.93
C GLU A 28 -10.28 -9.41 13.91
N GLN A 29 -10.45 -8.36 14.73
CA GLN A 29 -11.62 -8.17 15.58
C GLN A 29 -12.92 -8.11 14.78
N ASP A 30 -12.86 -7.62 13.55
CA ASP A 30 -13.98 -7.57 12.60
C ASP A 30 -14.08 -8.84 11.71
N GLY A 31 -13.32 -9.89 11.99
CA GLY A 31 -13.37 -11.19 11.30
C GLY A 31 -12.68 -11.19 9.91
N ILE A 32 -11.79 -10.25 9.64
CA ILE A 32 -10.97 -10.19 8.42
C ILE A 32 -9.57 -10.75 8.72
N GLY A 33 -9.15 -11.77 8.01
CA GLY A 33 -7.79 -12.32 8.15
C GLY A 33 -6.72 -11.34 7.68
N THR A 34 -5.55 -11.38 8.30
CA THR A 34 -4.44 -10.48 7.97
C THR A 34 -3.15 -11.23 7.70
N GLU A 35 -2.27 -10.63 6.90
CA GLU A 35 -0.89 -11.05 6.70
C GLU A 35 0.00 -9.82 6.64
N ILE A 36 1.06 -9.76 7.47
CA ILE A 36 2.07 -8.71 7.38
C ILE A 36 3.25 -9.21 6.55
N PHE A 37 3.45 -8.62 5.38
CA PHE A 37 4.58 -8.87 4.48
C PHE A 37 5.69 -7.85 4.74
N HIS A 38 6.85 -8.30 5.19
CA HIS A 38 8.01 -7.44 5.45
C HIS A 38 8.95 -7.43 4.24
N ILE A 39 9.30 -6.22 3.74
CA ILE A 39 10.17 -6.08 2.55
C ILE A 39 11.64 -6.46 2.81
N GLY A 40 12.05 -6.55 4.08
CA GLY A 40 13.41 -6.91 4.46
C GLY A 40 14.43 -5.81 4.25
N GLN A 41 15.70 -6.22 4.24
CA GLN A 41 16.87 -5.32 4.09
C GLN A 41 17.71 -5.63 2.85
N LYS A 42 17.30 -6.64 2.05
CA LYS A 42 18.03 -6.97 0.82
C LYS A 42 17.85 -5.85 -0.21
N PRO A 43 18.85 -5.63 -1.06
CA PRO A 43 18.76 -4.66 -2.14
C PRO A 43 17.54 -4.93 -3.04
N VAL A 44 16.84 -3.86 -3.41
CA VAL A 44 15.71 -3.90 -4.34
C VAL A 44 16.04 -3.02 -5.53
N ARG A 45 15.91 -3.56 -6.72
CA ARG A 45 16.13 -2.80 -7.95
C ARG A 45 14.94 -1.92 -8.29
N GLY A 46 15.22 -0.74 -8.82
CA GLY A 46 14.22 0.10 -9.47
C GLY A 46 13.75 -0.44 -10.82
N CYS A 47 12.66 0.09 -11.35
CA CYS A 47 12.18 -0.22 -12.69
C CYS A 47 13.17 0.31 -13.75
N ILE A 48 13.60 -0.53 -14.68
CA ILE A 48 14.49 -0.20 -15.78
C ILE A 48 13.74 0.09 -17.11
N ALA A 49 12.43 0.25 -17.03
CA ALA A 49 11.56 0.56 -18.18
C ALA A 49 11.68 -0.41 -19.38
N CYS A 50 12.04 -1.66 -19.16
CA CYS A 50 12.25 -2.67 -20.22
C CYS A 50 10.97 -3.11 -20.94
N ALA A 51 9.80 -2.75 -20.43
CA ALA A 51 8.46 -3.06 -20.94
C ALA A 51 8.11 -4.56 -21.08
N LYS A 52 9.01 -5.49 -20.76
CA LYS A 52 8.77 -6.96 -20.89
C LYS A 52 7.58 -7.45 -20.07
N CYS A 53 7.20 -6.76 -19.00
CA CYS A 53 6.02 -7.12 -18.19
C CYS A 53 4.70 -7.03 -18.96
N ARG A 54 4.64 -6.32 -20.10
CA ARG A 54 3.45 -6.28 -20.97
C ARG A 54 3.11 -7.68 -21.53
N GLU A 55 4.14 -8.47 -21.84
CA GLU A 55 4.04 -9.85 -22.34
C GLU A 55 4.00 -10.86 -21.20
N LEU A 56 4.96 -10.75 -20.27
CA LEU A 56 5.14 -11.72 -19.17
C LEU A 56 4.04 -11.64 -18.11
N LYS A 57 3.27 -10.54 -18.03
CA LYS A 57 2.27 -10.23 -16.98
C LYS A 57 2.84 -10.22 -15.55
N LYS A 58 4.17 -10.16 -15.43
CA LYS A 58 4.94 -10.01 -14.19
C LYS A 58 6.21 -9.21 -14.47
N CYS A 59 6.89 -8.72 -13.44
CA CYS A 59 8.19 -8.07 -13.64
C CYS A 59 9.21 -9.07 -14.19
N ALA A 60 10.00 -8.62 -15.18
CA ALA A 60 11.05 -9.44 -15.77
C ALA A 60 12.28 -9.62 -14.87
N LEU A 61 12.46 -8.70 -13.90
CA LEU A 61 13.49 -8.83 -12.87
C LEU A 61 12.94 -9.73 -11.76
N ASP A 62 13.52 -10.89 -11.58
CA ASP A 62 13.04 -11.95 -10.70
C ASP A 62 14.10 -12.35 -9.63
N ASP A 63 15.02 -11.43 -9.34
CA ASP A 63 16.11 -11.60 -8.39
C ASP A 63 15.83 -10.97 -7.01
N ASP A 64 14.59 -10.51 -6.80
CA ASP A 64 14.11 -9.95 -5.53
C ASP A 64 12.62 -10.28 -5.27
N ILE A 65 12.07 -9.75 -4.19
CA ILE A 65 10.71 -10.06 -3.71
C ILE A 65 9.57 -9.37 -4.49
N CYS A 66 9.83 -8.68 -5.61
CA CYS A 66 8.82 -7.88 -6.30
C CYS A 66 7.66 -8.74 -6.83
N ASN A 67 7.97 -9.86 -7.50
CA ASN A 67 6.94 -10.74 -8.05
C ASN A 67 6.17 -11.48 -6.96
N GLU A 68 6.84 -11.83 -5.85
CA GLU A 68 6.18 -12.39 -4.66
C GLU A 68 5.17 -11.39 -4.07
N LEU A 69 5.58 -10.14 -3.86
CA LEU A 69 4.69 -9.09 -3.38
C LEU A 69 3.50 -8.89 -4.31
N ALA A 70 3.73 -8.84 -5.63
CA ALA A 70 2.66 -8.68 -6.61
C ALA A 70 1.64 -9.83 -6.58
N ALA A 71 2.11 -11.07 -6.41
CA ALA A 71 1.24 -12.24 -6.27
C ALA A 71 0.40 -12.15 -4.99
N LYS A 72 1.02 -11.83 -3.84
CA LYS A 72 0.30 -11.68 -2.56
C LYS A 72 -0.75 -10.57 -2.60
N ILE A 73 -0.48 -9.43 -3.26
CA ILE A 73 -1.48 -8.37 -3.46
C ILE A 73 -2.65 -8.90 -4.32
N ALA A 74 -2.34 -9.64 -5.40
CA ALA A 74 -3.37 -10.19 -6.27
C ALA A 74 -4.29 -11.19 -5.55
N GLU A 75 -3.76 -11.98 -4.63
CA GLU A 75 -4.48 -13.00 -3.85
C GLU A 75 -5.26 -12.43 -2.66
N SER A 76 -5.02 -11.17 -2.28
CA SER A 76 -5.67 -10.53 -1.13
C SER A 76 -6.91 -9.75 -1.57
N ASP A 77 -7.87 -9.56 -0.66
CA ASP A 77 -9.09 -8.77 -0.88
C ASP A 77 -8.87 -7.28 -0.63
N GLY A 78 -7.88 -6.91 0.17
CA GLY A 78 -7.50 -5.54 0.48
C GLY A 78 -6.00 -5.38 0.73
N LEU A 79 -5.52 -4.13 0.72
CA LEU A 79 -4.10 -3.80 0.83
C LEU A 79 -3.87 -2.62 1.78
N VAL A 80 -2.94 -2.78 2.72
CA VAL A 80 -2.41 -1.65 3.52
C VAL A 80 -0.91 -1.55 3.30
N ILE A 81 -0.42 -0.39 2.88
CA ILE A 81 1.02 -0.15 2.70
C ILE A 81 1.51 0.78 3.78
N GLY A 82 2.41 0.29 4.63
CA GLY A 82 3.09 1.06 5.67
C GLY A 82 4.51 1.45 5.29
N SER A 83 4.90 2.69 5.57
CA SER A 83 6.26 3.18 5.32
C SER A 83 6.77 4.08 6.45
N PRO A 84 8.07 3.97 6.82
CA PRO A 84 8.71 5.07 7.53
C PRO A 84 8.85 6.26 6.59
N VAL A 85 8.94 7.47 7.19
CA VAL A 85 9.17 8.71 6.44
C VAL A 85 10.66 9.02 6.39
N TYR A 86 11.23 9.03 5.18
CA TYR A 86 12.60 9.42 4.91
C TYR A 86 12.63 10.63 3.99
N TYR A 87 13.19 11.76 4.44
CA TYR A 87 13.26 13.00 3.66
C TYR A 87 11.91 13.41 3.05
N SER A 88 10.85 13.37 3.87
CA SER A 88 9.46 13.65 3.47
C SER A 88 8.88 12.72 2.38
N GLY A 89 9.50 11.58 2.14
CA GLY A 89 9.01 10.53 1.22
C GLY A 89 8.92 9.17 1.90
N PRO A 90 8.29 8.20 1.24
CA PRO A 90 8.35 6.80 1.67
C PRO A 90 9.75 6.22 1.51
N ASN A 91 10.01 5.06 2.14
CA ASN A 91 11.24 4.31 1.94
C ASN A 91 11.50 4.03 0.45
N GLY A 92 12.71 4.34 -0.04
CA GLY A 92 13.10 4.17 -1.44
C GLY A 92 13.04 2.72 -1.92
N ALA A 93 13.42 1.74 -1.09
CA ALA A 93 13.28 0.32 -1.44
C ALA A 93 11.81 -0.10 -1.62
N LEU A 94 10.92 0.40 -0.75
CA LEU A 94 9.48 0.21 -0.91
C LEU A 94 9.00 0.83 -2.23
N CYS A 95 9.38 2.07 -2.53
CA CYS A 95 8.99 2.71 -3.80
C CYS A 95 9.47 1.91 -5.01
N ALA A 96 10.71 1.41 -5.00
CA ALA A 96 11.25 0.58 -6.09
C ALA A 96 10.44 -0.72 -6.30
N LEU A 97 9.99 -1.36 -5.22
CA LEU A 97 9.09 -2.52 -5.28
C LEU A 97 7.73 -2.15 -5.85
N LEU A 98 7.12 -1.07 -5.34
CA LEU A 98 5.78 -0.64 -5.75
C LEU A 98 5.75 -0.17 -7.20
N ASP A 99 6.74 0.58 -7.66
CA ASP A 99 6.86 1.01 -9.07
C ASP A 99 6.83 -0.21 -10.01
N ARG A 100 7.52 -1.29 -9.66
CA ARG A 100 7.56 -2.51 -10.47
C ARG A 100 6.29 -3.36 -10.32
N ALA A 101 5.82 -3.61 -9.11
CA ALA A 101 4.65 -4.42 -8.84
C ALA A 101 3.39 -3.81 -9.47
N PHE A 102 3.17 -2.51 -9.28
CA PHE A 102 2.02 -1.81 -9.82
C PHE A 102 2.11 -1.64 -11.35
N PHE A 103 3.30 -1.39 -11.90
CA PHE A 103 3.46 -1.30 -13.36
C PHE A 103 3.21 -2.65 -14.06
N SER A 104 3.64 -3.76 -13.45
CA SER A 104 3.53 -5.09 -14.07
C SER A 104 2.17 -5.77 -13.84
N SER A 105 1.49 -5.51 -12.74
CA SER A 105 0.39 -6.33 -12.25
C SER A 105 -0.87 -5.54 -11.84
N SER A 106 -0.93 -4.24 -12.13
CA SER A 106 -2.02 -3.34 -11.66
C SER A 106 -3.43 -3.83 -12.00
N LYS A 107 -3.60 -4.54 -13.12
CA LYS A 107 -4.90 -5.10 -13.52
C LYS A 107 -5.50 -6.04 -12.46
N ASN A 108 -4.63 -6.76 -11.73
CA ASN A 108 -5.02 -7.71 -10.69
C ASN A 108 -5.31 -7.02 -9.33
N PHE A 109 -5.03 -5.72 -9.23
CA PHE A 109 -5.19 -4.94 -7.99
C PHE A 109 -6.45 -4.07 -8.00
N ARG A 110 -7.03 -3.83 -9.17
CA ARG A 110 -8.21 -2.96 -9.34
C ARG A 110 -9.33 -3.32 -8.39
N TYR A 111 -10.02 -2.30 -7.92
CA TYR A 111 -11.21 -2.38 -7.07
C TYR A 111 -11.00 -2.98 -5.67
N LYS A 112 -9.78 -3.41 -5.34
CA LYS A 112 -9.46 -3.80 -3.97
C LYS A 112 -9.32 -2.55 -3.10
N PRO A 113 -9.98 -2.47 -1.93
CA PRO A 113 -9.75 -1.40 -0.98
C PRO A 113 -8.28 -1.32 -0.58
N ALA A 114 -7.74 -0.10 -0.57
CA ALA A 114 -6.34 0.10 -0.23
C ALA A 114 -6.14 1.31 0.70
N ALA A 115 -5.12 1.25 1.54
CA ALA A 115 -4.74 2.37 2.38
C ALA A 115 -3.23 2.49 2.51
N ALA A 116 -2.75 3.73 2.64
CA ALA A 116 -1.40 4.02 3.08
C ALA A 116 -1.39 4.35 4.58
N ILE A 117 -0.33 3.96 5.27
CA ILE A 117 0.02 4.46 6.60
C ILE A 117 1.48 4.88 6.62
N VAL A 118 1.80 5.89 7.40
CA VAL A 118 3.19 6.36 7.54
C VAL A 118 3.57 6.49 9.02
N SER A 119 4.83 6.18 9.32
CA SER A 119 5.41 6.41 10.64
C SER A 119 6.52 7.44 10.53
N CYS A 120 6.46 8.50 11.31
CA CYS A 120 7.50 9.53 11.35
C CYS A 120 7.78 10.00 12.77
N ARG A 121 8.99 10.51 12.96
CA ARG A 121 9.34 11.13 14.24
C ARG A 121 8.57 12.44 14.44
N ARG A 122 8.46 13.28 13.40
CA ARG A 122 7.91 14.63 13.51
C ARG A 122 7.27 15.15 12.23
N GLY A 123 8.01 15.31 11.14
CA GLY A 123 7.55 15.98 9.91
C GLY A 123 7.64 15.11 8.67
N GLY A 124 7.00 15.56 7.57
CA GLY A 124 7.04 14.90 6.26
C GLY A 124 6.01 13.79 6.06
N ALA A 125 5.14 13.54 7.04
CA ALA A 125 4.11 12.50 6.96
C ALA A 125 3.18 12.70 5.75
N SER A 126 2.63 13.91 5.57
CA SER A 126 1.66 14.21 4.51
C SER A 126 2.23 13.93 3.11
N ALA A 127 3.46 14.38 2.82
CA ALA A 127 4.08 14.16 1.51
C ALA A 127 4.34 12.67 1.22
N ALA A 128 4.79 11.90 2.22
CA ALA A 128 4.98 10.47 2.09
C ALA A 128 3.64 9.73 1.91
N PHE A 129 2.60 10.12 2.66
CA PHE A 129 1.25 9.59 2.55
C PHE A 129 0.65 9.84 1.17
N ASP A 130 0.73 11.06 0.67
CA ASP A 130 0.24 11.44 -0.67
C ASP A 130 0.93 10.64 -1.77
N ARG A 131 2.25 10.45 -1.66
CA ARG A 131 3.01 9.67 -2.65
C ARG A 131 2.55 8.22 -2.70
N LEU A 132 2.26 7.59 -1.57
CA LEU A 132 1.75 6.20 -1.53
C LEU A 132 0.34 6.10 -2.12
N ASN A 133 -0.55 7.04 -1.83
CA ASN A 133 -1.92 7.03 -2.36
C ASN A 133 -1.98 7.13 -3.90
N LYS A 134 -0.92 7.65 -4.57
CA LYS A 134 -0.87 7.71 -6.03
C LYS A 134 -0.86 6.32 -6.69
N TYR A 135 -0.28 5.31 -6.04
CA TYR A 135 -0.35 3.93 -6.54
C TYR A 135 -1.79 3.41 -6.58
N PHE A 136 -2.58 3.72 -5.55
CA PHE A 136 -3.96 3.26 -5.44
C PHE A 136 -4.87 3.98 -6.44
N THR A 137 -4.80 5.30 -6.47
CA THR A 137 -5.68 6.12 -7.29
C THR A 137 -5.51 5.86 -8.79
N ILE A 138 -4.27 5.72 -9.30
CA ILE A 138 -4.03 5.40 -10.72
C ILE A 138 -4.49 3.97 -11.07
N THR A 139 -4.58 3.09 -10.07
CA THR A 139 -4.93 1.67 -10.24
C THR A 139 -6.43 1.40 -10.02
N GLN A 140 -7.24 2.43 -9.83
CA GLN A 140 -8.69 2.29 -9.54
C GLN A 140 -8.97 1.50 -8.26
N MET A 141 -8.11 1.61 -7.25
CA MET A 141 -8.34 1.03 -5.94
C MET A 141 -9.07 2.06 -5.06
N PRO A 142 -10.19 1.72 -4.42
CA PRO A 142 -10.85 2.59 -3.45
C PRO A 142 -9.89 2.89 -2.29
N VAL A 143 -9.58 4.17 -2.05
CA VAL A 143 -8.72 4.57 -0.94
C VAL A 143 -9.53 4.64 0.34
N VAL A 144 -9.14 3.84 1.32
CA VAL A 144 -9.81 3.80 2.63
C VAL A 144 -9.23 4.89 3.53
N SER A 145 -10.11 5.72 4.06
CA SER A 145 -9.77 6.76 5.04
C SER A 145 -10.02 6.31 6.47
N SER A 146 -9.41 7.02 7.41
CA SER A 146 -9.75 6.99 8.83
C SER A 146 -10.42 8.30 9.24
N GLN A 147 -10.29 8.68 10.50
CA GLN A 147 -10.76 9.97 11.04
C GLN A 147 -9.78 11.13 10.79
N TYR A 148 -8.55 10.82 10.35
CA TYR A 148 -7.49 11.79 10.03
C TYR A 148 -6.53 11.18 9.00
N TRP A 149 -5.43 11.86 8.64
CA TRP A 149 -4.37 11.25 7.81
C TRP A 149 -3.70 10.11 8.55
N ASN A 150 -3.51 9.00 7.86
CA ASN A 150 -3.04 7.75 8.48
C ASN A 150 -1.56 7.82 8.84
N ALA A 151 -1.24 8.47 9.93
CA ALA A 151 0.11 8.64 10.43
C ALA A 151 0.20 8.26 11.91
N VAL A 152 1.36 7.75 12.31
CA VAL A 152 1.78 7.62 13.71
C VAL A 152 3.09 8.35 13.94
N HIS A 153 3.29 8.85 15.16
CA HIS A 153 4.48 9.59 15.54
C HIS A 153 5.28 8.84 16.62
N GLY A 154 6.58 8.80 16.43
CA GLY A 154 7.51 8.18 17.35
C GLY A 154 8.83 7.81 16.67
N ASN A 155 9.88 7.71 17.46
CA ASN A 155 11.22 7.30 17.04
C ASN A 155 11.47 5.82 17.36
N THR A 156 10.71 5.29 18.30
CA THR A 156 10.74 3.88 18.72
C THR A 156 9.35 3.29 18.74
N PRO A 157 9.20 1.94 18.70
CA PRO A 157 7.89 1.30 18.87
C PRO A 157 7.17 1.71 20.17
N ASP A 158 7.89 1.93 21.25
CA ASP A 158 7.31 2.35 22.52
C ASP A 158 6.78 3.78 22.49
N GLU A 159 7.43 4.67 21.74
CA GLU A 159 6.91 6.01 21.50
C GLU A 159 5.65 5.97 20.63
N VAL A 160 5.61 5.15 19.58
CA VAL A 160 4.39 4.94 18.78
C VAL A 160 3.25 4.39 19.62
N ARG A 161 3.50 3.47 20.57
CA ARG A 161 2.46 2.99 21.50
C ARG A 161 1.91 4.07 22.42
N ARG A 162 2.65 5.16 22.63
CA ARG A 162 2.20 6.33 23.39
C ARG A 162 1.50 7.39 22.54
N ASP A 163 1.58 7.29 21.22
CA ASP A 163 0.79 8.13 20.28
C ASP A 163 -0.66 7.60 20.22
N LEU A 164 -1.44 7.94 21.24
CA LEU A 164 -2.80 7.44 21.40
C LEU A 164 -3.73 7.86 20.25
N GLU A 165 -3.53 9.07 19.70
CA GLU A 165 -4.26 9.55 18.52
C GLU A 165 -3.89 8.74 17.29
N GLY A 166 -2.60 8.56 17.00
CA GLY A 166 -2.13 7.76 15.88
C GLY A 166 -2.63 6.32 15.94
N LEU A 167 -2.59 5.68 17.12
CA LEU A 167 -3.15 4.33 17.28
C LEU A 167 -4.68 4.29 17.10
N GLN A 168 -5.40 5.30 17.54
CA GLN A 168 -6.84 5.40 17.29
C GLN A 168 -7.12 5.54 15.80
N ILE A 169 -6.33 6.32 15.06
CA ILE A 169 -6.40 6.44 13.59
C ILE A 169 -6.20 5.07 12.94
N MET A 170 -5.22 4.27 13.39
CA MET A 170 -4.95 2.93 12.87
C MET A 170 -6.15 1.98 13.10
N ARG A 171 -6.73 1.99 14.30
CA ARG A 171 -7.92 1.17 14.61
C ARG A 171 -9.12 1.58 13.77
N THR A 172 -9.36 2.89 13.62
CA THR A 172 -10.45 3.41 12.78
C THR A 172 -10.25 3.01 11.32
N LEU A 173 -9.02 3.09 10.80
CA LEU A 173 -8.69 2.63 9.45
C LEU A 173 -9.03 1.14 9.27
N GLY A 174 -8.63 0.28 10.22
CA GLY A 174 -8.93 -1.16 10.17
C GLY A 174 -10.42 -1.44 10.12
N ARG A 175 -11.21 -0.78 10.98
CA ARG A 175 -12.67 -0.91 11.01
C ARG A 175 -13.33 -0.41 9.72
N ASN A 176 -12.89 0.74 9.20
CA ASN A 176 -13.42 1.29 7.95
C ASN A 176 -13.12 0.36 6.76
N MET A 177 -11.93 -0.21 6.71
CA MET A 177 -11.56 -1.19 5.69
C MET A 177 -12.39 -2.48 5.82
N ALA A 178 -12.57 -2.99 7.03
CA ALA A 178 -13.42 -4.16 7.26
C ALA A 178 -14.88 -3.91 6.86
N TRP A 179 -15.41 -2.74 7.21
CA TRP A 179 -16.76 -2.33 6.80
C TRP A 179 -16.88 -2.26 5.28
N LEU A 180 -15.92 -1.64 4.59
CA LEU A 180 -15.93 -1.53 3.14
C LEU A 180 -15.87 -2.92 2.48
N LEU A 181 -14.94 -3.77 2.92
CA LEU A 181 -14.80 -5.15 2.41
C LEU A 181 -16.09 -5.97 2.55
N LYS A 182 -16.78 -5.86 3.69
CA LYS A 182 -18.05 -6.57 3.93
C LYS A 182 -19.20 -6.06 3.07
N ASN A 183 -19.12 -4.83 2.55
CA ASN A 183 -20.18 -4.19 1.77
C ASN A 183 -19.87 -4.10 0.25
N LEU A 184 -18.68 -4.44 -0.20
CA LEU A 184 -18.31 -4.54 -1.62
C LEU A 184 -18.78 -5.85 -2.25
N ASN A 185 -20.10 -6.05 -2.32
CA ASN A 185 -20.71 -7.30 -2.80
C ASN A 185 -21.20 -7.22 -4.25
N THR A 186 -20.94 -6.13 -4.94
CA THR A 186 -21.37 -5.92 -6.33
C THR A 186 -20.23 -6.10 -7.31
N ALA A 187 -20.55 -6.51 -8.54
CA ALA A 187 -19.57 -6.56 -9.61
C ALA A 187 -18.94 -5.17 -9.83
N PRO A 188 -17.66 -5.10 -10.19
CA PRO A 188 -17.04 -3.84 -10.56
C PRO A 188 -17.80 -3.13 -11.67
N PRO A 189 -17.78 -1.78 -11.73
CA PRO A 189 -18.46 -1.03 -12.77
C PRO A 189 -17.90 -1.38 -14.16
N GLU A 190 -18.79 -1.39 -15.15
CA GLU A 190 -18.38 -1.57 -16.55
C GLU A 190 -17.43 -0.43 -16.95
N GLN A 191 -16.35 -0.80 -17.61
CA GLN A 191 -15.37 0.16 -18.09
C GLN A 191 -15.57 0.44 -19.57
N GLU A 192 -15.21 1.64 -20.01
CA GLU A 192 -15.18 1.95 -21.42
C GLU A 192 -14.23 0.99 -22.17
N LYS A 193 -14.67 0.53 -23.34
CA LYS A 193 -13.94 -0.46 -24.14
C LYS A 193 -12.62 0.10 -24.67
N GLU A 194 -12.63 1.38 -25.03
CA GLU A 194 -11.45 2.07 -25.56
C GLU A 194 -10.94 3.11 -24.56
N ARG A 195 -9.66 3.05 -24.27
CA ARG A 195 -8.99 4.07 -23.45
C ARG A 195 -8.58 5.24 -24.33
N MET A 196 -9.15 6.40 -24.06
CA MET A 196 -8.73 7.65 -24.71
C MET A 196 -7.38 8.11 -24.14
N TRP A 197 -6.53 8.57 -25.03
CA TRP A 197 -5.24 9.14 -24.69
C TRP A 197 -5.18 10.60 -25.10
N THR A 198 -4.80 11.46 -24.18
CA THR A 198 -4.52 12.86 -24.52
C THR A 198 -3.11 12.95 -25.11
N SER A 199 -3.01 13.40 -26.35
CA SER A 199 -1.76 13.74 -26.99
C SER A 199 -1.89 15.13 -27.62
N PHE A 200 -1.02 16.05 -27.20
CA PHE A 200 -0.99 17.40 -27.77
C PHE A 200 0.09 17.55 -28.86
N CYS A 201 0.88 16.49 -29.10
CA CYS A 201 1.96 16.50 -30.08
C CYS A 201 1.44 16.45 -31.52
N ASP A 202 0.26 15.89 -31.76
CA ASP A 202 -0.29 15.63 -33.08
C ASP A 202 -1.42 16.60 -33.48
N GLY A 203 -1.69 17.61 -32.66
CA GLY A 203 -2.76 18.58 -32.89
C GLY A 203 -4.19 17.99 -32.89
N LYS A 204 -4.36 16.83 -32.27
CA LYS A 204 -5.63 16.11 -32.15
C LYS A 204 -6.10 16.05 -30.71
#